data_981a1c5d4550ada14c3445186e73534d
#
_entry.id   981a1c5d4550ada14c3445186e73534d
#
_cell.length_a   1.000
_cell.length_b   1.000
_cell.length_c   1.000
_cell.angle_alpha   90.00
_cell.angle_beta   90.00
_cell.angle_gamma   90.00
#
_symmetry.space_group_name_H-M   'P 1'
#
loop_
_entity.id
_entity.type
_entity.pdbx_description
1 polymer ?
#
loop_
_entity_poly.entity_id
_entity_poly.type
_entity_poly.pdbx_seq_one_letter_code
_entity_poly.pdbx_strand_id
1 'polypeptide(L)'
;MKKLLTRNLGLKLASLVLAFVLWFLVAQIYDPKDTVTFNNIQVRLINTDLLEQEGKVYEVLDNSNLVRVTVTGPQSIVKSELRRNDIVAEADMSKLTDINTIAITYYCENISNDSVEIRGNHDSVRLNVEDKTSKWIKLESTTLGEVASGYMIGNVTLDQTNIEVTGPKSAISQIDHAGVDINVADSTSSLSANVDLSLIHISEPT
;
A
#
# COMPACT_ATOMS: atom_id res chain seq x y z
N MET A 1 -74.08 -5.43 3.71
CA MET A 1 -72.60 -5.47 3.88
C MET A 1 -72.05 -4.72 5.13
N LYS A 2 -72.60 -3.59 5.54
CA LYS A 2 -72.16 -2.82 6.73
C LYS A 2 -72.27 -3.57 8.08
N LYS A 3 -73.31 -4.42 8.32
CA LYS A 3 -73.45 -5.18 9.58
C LYS A 3 -72.45 -6.30 9.78
N LEU A 4 -71.78 -6.83 8.76
CA LEU A 4 -70.68 -7.81 8.86
C LEU A 4 -69.36 -7.17 9.22
N LEU A 5 -69.13 -5.90 8.85
CA LEU A 5 -67.91 -5.18 9.20
C LEU A 5 -67.88 -4.78 10.69
N THR A 6 -69.05 -4.43 11.25
CA THR A 6 -69.12 -3.94 12.65
C THR A 6 -69.34 -5.04 13.68
N ARG A 7 -69.67 -6.27 13.27
CA ARG A 7 -69.84 -7.42 14.17
C ARG A 7 -68.47 -7.83 14.71
N ASN A 8 -68.33 -7.83 16.04
CA ASN A 8 -67.11 -8.14 16.78
C ASN A 8 -65.93 -7.17 16.47
N LEU A 9 -66.25 -5.88 16.40
CA LEU A 9 -65.25 -4.83 16.06
C LEU A 9 -64.09 -4.83 17.05
N GLY A 10 -64.32 -5.11 18.35
CA GLY A 10 -63.28 -5.22 19.37
C GLY A 10 -62.27 -6.35 19.09
N LEU A 11 -62.75 -7.54 18.68
CA LEU A 11 -61.85 -8.66 18.35
C LEU A 11 -61.04 -8.38 17.08
N LYS A 12 -61.61 -7.69 16.09
CA LYS A 12 -60.92 -7.28 14.87
C LYS A 12 -59.83 -6.26 15.18
N LEU A 13 -60.14 -5.28 16.04
CA LEU A 13 -59.17 -4.29 16.47
C LEU A 13 -58.02 -4.93 17.29
N ALA A 14 -58.37 -5.85 18.19
CA ALA A 14 -57.38 -6.59 18.98
C ALA A 14 -56.46 -7.44 18.09
N SER A 15 -57.01 -8.13 17.06
CA SER A 15 -56.18 -8.89 16.12
C SER A 15 -55.28 -8.01 15.25
N LEU A 16 -55.75 -6.80 14.87
CA LEU A 16 -54.94 -5.84 14.12
C LEU A 16 -53.78 -5.30 14.97
N VAL A 17 -54.07 -4.96 16.24
CA VAL A 17 -53.04 -4.52 17.18
C VAL A 17 -52.03 -5.62 17.43
N LEU A 18 -52.48 -6.86 17.66
CA LEU A 18 -51.60 -8.00 17.85
C LEU A 18 -50.73 -8.27 16.62
N ALA A 19 -51.30 -8.20 15.43
CA ALA A 19 -50.56 -8.36 14.18
C ALA A 19 -49.50 -7.27 14.01
N PHE A 20 -49.84 -6.02 14.35
CA PHE A 20 -48.89 -4.91 14.32
C PHE A 20 -47.73 -5.09 15.34
N VAL A 21 -48.07 -5.52 16.56
CA VAL A 21 -47.04 -5.80 17.59
C VAL A 21 -46.14 -6.93 17.15
N LEU A 22 -46.69 -8.03 16.64
CA LEU A 22 -45.89 -9.14 16.12
C LEU A 22 -45.02 -8.72 14.95
N TRP A 23 -45.55 -7.99 14.00
CA TRP A 23 -44.80 -7.44 12.87
C TRP A 23 -43.65 -6.55 13.34
N PHE A 24 -43.93 -5.64 14.30
CA PHE A 24 -42.93 -4.76 14.87
C PHE A 24 -41.81 -5.53 15.59
N LEU A 25 -42.18 -6.57 16.38
CA LEU A 25 -41.16 -7.41 17.05
C LEU A 25 -40.27 -8.15 16.03
N VAL A 26 -40.89 -8.73 14.98
CA VAL A 26 -40.12 -9.39 13.92
C VAL A 26 -39.25 -8.42 13.18
N ALA A 27 -39.74 -7.22 12.87
CA ALA A 27 -38.95 -6.18 12.20
C ALA A 27 -37.77 -5.68 13.01
N GLN A 28 -37.87 -5.67 14.35
CA GLN A 28 -36.74 -5.30 15.23
C GLN A 28 -35.67 -6.38 15.34
N ILE A 29 -36.03 -7.66 15.19
CA ILE A 29 -35.09 -8.79 15.29
C ILE A 29 -34.42 -9.08 13.95
N TYR A 30 -35.05 -8.69 12.83
CA TYR A 30 -34.54 -8.98 11.50
C TYR A 30 -33.44 -7.99 11.11
N ASP A 31 -32.17 -8.48 11.17
CA ASP A 31 -30.99 -7.77 10.69
C ASP A 31 -30.43 -8.47 9.43
N PRO A 32 -30.85 -8.04 8.23
CA PRO A 32 -30.43 -8.69 7.01
C PRO A 32 -28.92 -8.53 6.79
N LYS A 33 -28.31 -9.55 6.19
CA LYS A 33 -26.91 -9.45 5.76
C LYS A 33 -26.80 -8.42 4.63
N ASP A 34 -25.74 -7.63 4.69
CA ASP A 34 -25.35 -6.68 3.65
C ASP A 34 -23.87 -6.81 3.35
N THR A 35 -23.42 -6.19 2.27
CA THR A 35 -22.03 -6.28 1.79
C THR A 35 -21.51 -4.90 1.48
N VAL A 36 -20.35 -4.58 2.04
CA VAL A 36 -19.62 -3.35 1.75
C VAL A 36 -18.24 -3.68 1.22
N THR A 37 -17.80 -2.92 0.22
CA THR A 37 -16.50 -3.12 -0.42
C THR A 37 -15.62 -1.89 -0.22
N PHE A 38 -14.39 -2.12 0.21
CA PHE A 38 -13.36 -1.12 0.39
C PHE A 38 -12.24 -1.35 -0.62
N ASN A 39 -11.93 -0.33 -1.39
CA ASN A 39 -10.86 -0.39 -2.39
C ASN A 39 -9.56 0.19 -1.82
N ASN A 40 -8.42 -0.22 -2.38
CA ASN A 40 -7.10 0.30 -2.06
C ASN A 40 -6.76 0.19 -0.55
N ILE A 41 -7.05 -0.96 0.05
CA ILE A 41 -6.54 -1.31 1.37
C ILE A 41 -5.10 -1.75 1.18
N GLN A 42 -4.18 -1.09 1.88
CA GLN A 42 -2.77 -1.45 1.85
C GLN A 42 -2.50 -2.64 2.77
N VAL A 43 -1.85 -3.68 2.24
CA VAL A 43 -1.39 -4.82 3.03
C VAL A 43 -0.17 -4.39 3.83
N ARG A 44 -0.24 -4.55 5.14
CA ARG A 44 0.88 -4.32 6.07
C ARG A 44 1.80 -5.52 6.06
N LEU A 45 3.04 -5.32 5.66
CA LEU A 45 4.09 -6.33 5.75
C LEU A 45 4.69 -6.28 7.15
N ILE A 46 4.67 -7.41 7.85
CA ILE A 46 5.25 -7.55 9.19
C ILE A 46 6.46 -8.48 9.17
N ASN A 47 7.34 -8.35 10.18
CA ASN A 47 8.60 -9.11 10.30
C ASN A 47 9.54 -8.92 9.10
N THR A 48 9.57 -7.73 8.52
CA THR A 48 10.43 -7.40 7.36
C THR A 48 11.92 -7.42 7.69
N ASP A 49 12.26 -7.21 8.95
CA ASP A 49 13.62 -7.26 9.51
C ASP A 49 14.28 -8.63 9.35
N LEU A 50 13.51 -9.69 9.20
CA LEU A 50 14.06 -11.03 8.96
C LEU A 50 14.83 -11.11 7.63
N LEU A 51 14.33 -10.51 6.56
CA LEU A 51 15.04 -10.45 5.28
C LEU A 51 16.31 -9.58 5.37
N GLU A 52 16.23 -8.47 6.10
CA GLU A 52 17.42 -7.62 6.31
C GLU A 52 18.53 -8.35 7.08
N GLN A 53 18.18 -9.15 8.09
CA GLN A 53 19.12 -9.98 8.85
C GLN A 53 19.75 -11.08 7.96
N GLU A 54 19.02 -11.58 6.97
CA GLU A 54 19.56 -12.50 5.98
C GLU A 54 20.37 -11.81 4.87
N GLY A 55 20.51 -10.49 4.92
CA GLY A 55 21.22 -9.72 3.89
C GLY A 55 20.45 -9.66 2.57
N LYS A 56 19.10 -9.68 2.63
CA LYS A 56 18.21 -9.59 1.48
C LYS A 56 17.43 -8.29 1.47
N VAL A 57 16.97 -7.92 0.29
CA VAL A 57 16.02 -6.82 0.04
C VAL A 57 14.84 -7.35 -0.75
N TYR A 58 13.71 -6.67 -0.66
CA TYR A 58 12.52 -7.08 -1.38
C TYR A 58 11.84 -5.90 -2.09
N GLU A 59 11.14 -6.21 -3.15
CA GLU A 59 10.28 -5.31 -3.88
C GLU A 59 8.90 -5.95 -4.06
N VAL A 60 7.83 -5.17 -3.91
CA VAL A 60 6.46 -5.68 -4.13
C VAL A 60 6.14 -5.63 -5.61
N LEU A 61 5.77 -6.77 -6.17
CA LEU A 61 5.42 -6.90 -7.59
C LEU A 61 3.93 -6.60 -7.82
N ASP A 62 3.63 -5.98 -8.98
CA ASP A 62 2.29 -5.75 -9.54
C ASP A 62 1.32 -5.05 -8.57
N ASN A 63 1.83 -4.23 -7.66
CA ASN A 63 1.03 -3.60 -6.61
C ASN A 63 0.16 -4.61 -5.83
N SER A 64 0.64 -5.84 -5.67
CA SER A 64 -0.08 -6.92 -4.98
C SER A 64 -0.33 -6.65 -3.49
N ASN A 65 0.29 -5.60 -2.94
CA ASN A 65 0.03 -5.07 -1.60
C ASN A 65 -1.14 -4.08 -1.54
N LEU A 66 -1.82 -3.80 -2.65
CA LEU A 66 -3.04 -2.99 -2.69
C LEU A 66 -4.23 -3.87 -3.02
N VAL A 67 -5.08 -4.10 -2.03
CA VAL A 67 -6.18 -5.05 -2.15
C VAL A 67 -7.54 -4.37 -2.06
N ARG A 68 -8.53 -5.03 -2.65
CA ARG A 68 -9.94 -4.73 -2.44
C ARG A 68 -10.48 -5.73 -1.44
N VAL A 69 -11.09 -5.22 -0.36
CA VAL A 69 -11.66 -6.04 0.69
C VAL A 69 -13.17 -5.90 0.68
N THR A 70 -13.86 -7.02 0.67
CA THR A 70 -15.32 -7.10 0.75
C THR A 70 -15.70 -7.72 2.08
N VAL A 71 -16.55 -7.01 2.82
CA VAL A 71 -17.04 -7.45 4.13
C VAL A 71 -18.55 -7.68 4.05
N THR A 72 -18.98 -8.87 4.43
CA THR A 72 -20.39 -9.29 4.45
C THR A 72 -20.79 -9.63 5.87
N GLY A 73 -21.87 -9.07 6.36
CA GLY A 73 -22.38 -9.31 7.72
C GLY A 73 -23.71 -8.64 7.98
N PRO A 74 -24.21 -8.64 9.22
CA PRO A 74 -25.40 -7.92 9.62
C PRO A 74 -25.34 -6.44 9.23
N GLN A 75 -26.44 -5.90 8.70
CA GLN A 75 -26.49 -4.52 8.22
C GLN A 75 -26.16 -3.51 9.32
N SER A 76 -26.56 -3.79 10.55
CA SER A 76 -26.25 -2.97 11.73
C SER A 76 -24.74 -2.81 11.93
N ILE A 77 -23.97 -3.85 11.72
CA ILE A 77 -22.51 -3.85 11.85
C ILE A 77 -21.86 -3.20 10.61
N VAL A 78 -22.16 -3.75 9.44
CA VAL A 78 -21.45 -3.42 8.20
C VAL A 78 -21.67 -1.97 7.76
N LYS A 79 -22.88 -1.40 7.96
CA LYS A 79 -23.19 0.00 7.59
C LYS A 79 -22.98 1.00 8.70
N SER A 80 -23.18 0.61 9.95
CA SER A 80 -23.21 1.55 11.06
C SER A 80 -21.90 1.62 11.85
N GLU A 81 -21.24 0.49 12.03
CA GLU A 81 -20.06 0.37 12.89
C GLU A 81 -18.77 0.28 12.09
N LEU A 82 -18.76 -0.46 10.95
CA LEU A 82 -17.55 -0.71 10.17
C LEU A 82 -17.03 0.55 9.49
N ARG A 83 -15.75 0.83 9.72
CA ARG A 83 -14.99 1.91 9.07
C ARG A 83 -13.84 1.32 8.27
N ARG A 84 -13.34 2.08 7.29
CA ARG A 84 -12.18 1.69 6.49
C ARG A 84 -10.95 1.35 7.35
N ASN A 85 -10.72 2.10 8.42
CA ASN A 85 -9.57 1.94 9.29
C ASN A 85 -9.67 0.71 10.21
N ASP A 86 -10.86 0.11 10.33
CA ASP A 86 -11.04 -1.13 11.09
C ASP A 86 -10.59 -2.36 10.31
N ILE A 87 -10.42 -2.23 8.98
CA ILE A 87 -10.03 -3.33 8.11
C ILE A 87 -8.52 -3.41 8.05
N VAL A 88 -7.99 -4.54 8.43
CA VAL A 88 -6.57 -4.85 8.39
C VAL A 88 -6.31 -6.00 7.43
N ALA A 89 -5.33 -5.78 6.56
CA ALA A 89 -4.74 -6.81 5.72
C ALA A 89 -3.27 -6.93 6.08
N GLU A 90 -2.81 -8.09 6.50
CA GLU A 90 -1.43 -8.34 6.92
C GLU A 90 -0.82 -9.50 6.16
N ALA A 91 0.47 -9.37 5.85
CA ALA A 91 1.28 -10.44 5.30
C ALA A 91 2.58 -10.56 6.10
N ASP A 92 2.84 -11.75 6.63
CA ASP A 92 3.95 -12.04 7.55
C ASP A 92 5.14 -12.60 6.78
N MET A 93 6.25 -11.83 6.74
CA MET A 93 7.49 -12.21 6.05
C MET A 93 8.11 -13.51 6.56
N SER A 94 7.84 -13.90 7.81
CA SER A 94 8.29 -15.19 8.36
C SER A 94 7.67 -16.41 7.63
N LYS A 95 6.59 -16.18 6.88
CA LYS A 95 5.88 -17.20 6.09
C LYS A 95 6.14 -17.09 4.59
N LEU A 96 7.22 -16.42 4.20
CA LEU A 96 7.62 -16.30 2.80
C LEU A 96 7.82 -17.71 2.21
N THR A 97 7.19 -17.95 1.06
CA THR A 97 7.29 -19.22 0.34
C THR A 97 8.48 -19.22 -0.63
N ASP A 98 8.88 -20.41 -1.08
CA ASP A 98 9.97 -20.58 -2.08
C ASP A 98 9.69 -19.90 -3.43
N ILE A 99 8.42 -19.58 -3.70
CA ILE A 99 8.00 -18.84 -4.91
C ILE A 99 7.81 -17.34 -4.65
N ASN A 100 8.39 -16.84 -3.57
CA ASN A 100 8.36 -15.42 -3.18
C ASN A 100 6.94 -14.85 -3.05
N THR A 101 6.04 -15.60 -2.46
CA THR A 101 4.67 -15.16 -2.13
C THR A 101 4.39 -15.28 -0.64
N ILE A 102 3.57 -14.39 -0.12
CA ILE A 102 3.15 -14.38 1.28
C ILE A 102 1.64 -14.32 1.33
N ALA A 103 1.02 -15.22 2.08
CA ALA A 103 -0.42 -15.22 2.28
C ALA A 103 -0.88 -13.95 3.04
N ILE A 104 -2.00 -13.38 2.59
CA ILE A 104 -2.61 -12.22 3.24
C ILE A 104 -3.65 -12.72 4.24
N THR A 105 -3.58 -12.21 5.46
CA THR A 105 -4.60 -12.42 6.49
C THR A 105 -5.46 -11.17 6.60
N TYR A 106 -6.78 -11.35 6.50
CA TYR A 106 -7.76 -10.26 6.59
C TYR A 106 -8.52 -10.36 7.90
N TYR A 107 -8.63 -9.25 8.62
CA TYR A 107 -9.43 -9.18 9.84
C TYR A 107 -9.91 -7.75 10.12
N CYS A 108 -10.87 -7.60 11.06
CA CYS A 108 -11.30 -6.32 11.58
C CYS A 108 -10.82 -6.14 13.02
N GLU A 109 -10.26 -4.97 13.36
CA GLU A 109 -9.73 -4.71 14.70
C GLU A 109 -10.84 -4.52 15.75
N ASN A 110 -11.93 -3.82 15.40
CA ASN A 110 -12.97 -3.43 16.37
C ASN A 110 -14.26 -4.26 16.27
N ILE A 111 -14.29 -5.26 15.38
CA ILE A 111 -15.47 -6.08 15.12
C ILE A 111 -15.04 -7.55 15.22
N SER A 112 -15.86 -8.36 15.90
CA SER A 112 -15.59 -9.80 15.98
C SER A 112 -15.61 -10.42 14.57
N ASN A 113 -14.54 -11.10 14.20
CA ASN A 113 -14.42 -11.79 12.91
C ASN A 113 -15.46 -12.90 12.73
N ASP A 114 -16.05 -13.40 13.81
CA ASP A 114 -17.15 -14.38 13.77
C ASP A 114 -18.49 -13.74 13.32
N SER A 115 -18.60 -12.42 13.44
CA SER A 115 -19.83 -11.68 13.10
C SER A 115 -19.87 -11.25 11.63
N VAL A 116 -18.73 -11.22 10.95
CA VAL A 116 -18.59 -10.76 9.57
C VAL A 116 -17.70 -11.71 8.76
N GLU A 117 -18.02 -11.86 7.50
CA GLU A 117 -17.18 -12.57 6.53
C GLU A 117 -16.35 -11.56 5.74
N ILE A 118 -15.03 -11.73 5.76
CA ILE A 118 -14.08 -10.82 5.11
C ILE A 118 -13.39 -11.57 3.96
N ARG A 119 -13.38 -10.97 2.77
CA ARG A 119 -12.72 -11.52 1.58
C ARG A 119 -11.93 -10.45 0.87
N GLY A 120 -10.67 -10.77 0.54
CA GLY A 120 -9.84 -9.97 -0.36
C GLY A 120 -9.98 -10.42 -1.82
N ASN A 121 -9.58 -9.56 -2.76
CA ASN A 121 -9.44 -9.91 -4.17
C ASN A 121 -8.13 -10.65 -4.47
N HIS A 122 -7.16 -10.62 -3.58
CA HIS A 122 -5.90 -11.35 -3.63
C HIS A 122 -5.70 -12.10 -2.32
N ASP A 123 -5.21 -13.32 -2.42
CA ASP A 123 -4.92 -14.17 -1.25
C ASP A 123 -3.44 -14.10 -0.84
N SER A 124 -2.61 -13.47 -1.66
CA SER A 124 -1.17 -13.36 -1.40
C SER A 124 -0.55 -12.09 -1.99
N VAL A 125 0.52 -11.62 -1.36
CA VAL A 125 1.44 -10.61 -1.88
C VAL A 125 2.56 -11.31 -2.63
N ARG A 126 2.91 -10.79 -3.82
CA ARG A 126 4.05 -11.26 -4.61
C ARG A 126 5.24 -10.33 -4.41
N LEU A 127 6.39 -10.91 -4.16
CA LEU A 127 7.62 -10.19 -3.92
C LEU A 127 8.69 -10.59 -4.96
N ASN A 128 9.60 -9.67 -5.23
CA ASN A 128 10.91 -9.98 -5.76
C ASN A 128 11.90 -9.88 -4.60
N VAL A 129 12.55 -10.98 -4.24
CA VAL A 129 13.52 -11.02 -3.14
C VAL A 129 14.90 -11.29 -3.72
N GLU A 130 15.84 -10.41 -3.43
CA GLU A 130 17.21 -10.46 -3.94
C GLU A 130 18.22 -10.29 -2.82
N ASP A 131 19.43 -10.74 -3.06
CA ASP A 131 20.57 -10.47 -2.19
C ASP A 131 20.89 -8.97 -2.19
N LYS A 132 21.10 -8.42 -1.00
CA LYS A 132 21.60 -7.06 -0.80
C LYS A 132 23.09 -7.05 -1.06
N THR A 133 23.56 -6.18 -1.94
CA THR A 133 24.98 -6.03 -2.25
C THR A 133 25.39 -4.56 -2.22
N SER A 134 26.68 -4.33 -2.01
CA SER A 134 27.29 -3.01 -2.11
C SER A 134 28.33 -2.99 -3.22
N LYS A 135 28.45 -1.85 -3.89
CA LYS A 135 29.47 -1.59 -4.92
C LYS A 135 30.00 -0.17 -4.75
N TRP A 136 31.32 -0.03 -4.80
CA TRP A 136 31.96 1.27 -4.92
C TRP A 136 31.86 1.74 -6.37
N ILE A 137 31.23 2.90 -6.58
CA ILE A 137 31.06 3.50 -7.91
C ILE A 137 31.77 4.84 -7.97
N LYS A 138 32.27 5.17 -9.15
CA LYS A 138 32.99 6.41 -9.41
C LYS A 138 32.01 7.57 -9.52
N LEU A 139 32.35 8.71 -8.94
CA LEU A 139 31.67 9.98 -9.16
C LEU A 139 32.25 10.68 -10.37
N GLU A 140 31.40 11.12 -11.30
CA GLU A 140 31.77 11.94 -12.43
C GLU A 140 30.97 13.24 -12.40
N SER A 141 31.69 14.38 -12.55
CA SER A 141 31.05 15.69 -12.56
C SER A 141 30.77 16.14 -13.99
N THR A 142 29.56 16.62 -14.22
CA THR A 142 29.14 17.25 -15.46
C THR A 142 28.77 18.71 -15.19
N THR A 143 29.23 19.62 -16.03
CA THR A 143 28.86 21.04 -15.92
C THR A 143 27.69 21.34 -16.83
N LEU A 144 26.67 21.99 -16.31
CA LEU A 144 25.48 22.42 -17.04
C LEU A 144 25.45 23.94 -17.16
N GLY A 145 25.09 24.42 -18.37
CA GLY A 145 25.02 25.86 -18.69
C GLY A 145 26.35 26.44 -19.21
N GLU A 146 26.30 27.69 -19.62
CA GLU A 146 27.46 28.47 -20.09
C GLU A 146 27.85 29.49 -19.03
N VAL A 147 29.14 29.63 -18.80
CA VAL A 147 29.68 30.66 -17.91
C VAL A 147 29.51 32.06 -18.54
N ALA A 148 29.57 33.11 -17.72
CA ALA A 148 29.45 34.49 -18.20
C ALA A 148 30.50 34.83 -19.27
N SER A 149 30.19 35.75 -20.18
CA SER A 149 31.09 36.17 -21.25
C SER A 149 32.45 36.67 -20.70
N GLY A 150 33.53 36.11 -21.22
CA GLY A 150 34.89 36.40 -20.76
C GLY A 150 35.42 35.49 -19.64
N TYR A 151 34.64 34.52 -19.20
CA TYR A 151 35.00 33.52 -18.22
C TYR A 151 35.13 32.14 -18.87
N MET A 152 35.84 31.24 -18.25
CA MET A 152 35.96 29.84 -18.65
C MET A 152 35.87 28.92 -17.45
N ILE A 153 35.39 27.69 -17.70
CA ILE A 153 35.34 26.65 -16.65
C ILE A 153 36.77 26.23 -16.32
N GLY A 154 37.14 26.33 -15.04
CA GLY A 154 38.42 25.88 -14.52
C GLY A 154 38.35 24.40 -14.08
N ASN A 155 39.19 24.05 -13.11
CA ASN A 155 39.20 22.69 -12.55
C ASN A 155 37.97 22.46 -11.69
N VAL A 156 37.29 21.35 -11.96
CA VAL A 156 36.23 20.84 -11.09
C VAL A 156 36.81 19.79 -10.17
N THR A 157 36.62 19.96 -8.87
CA THR A 157 37.07 19.02 -7.85
C THR A 157 35.86 18.54 -7.03
N LEU A 158 35.82 17.23 -6.77
CA LEU A 158 34.83 16.60 -5.91
C LEU A 158 35.51 16.24 -4.60
N ASP A 159 34.85 16.43 -3.46
CA ASP A 159 35.39 16.03 -2.13
C ASP A 159 35.57 14.51 -2.03
N GLN A 160 34.69 13.75 -2.74
CA GLN A 160 34.82 12.30 -2.85
C GLN A 160 34.78 11.90 -4.33
N THR A 161 35.64 10.97 -4.68
CA THR A 161 35.74 10.43 -6.05
C THR A 161 34.96 9.13 -6.23
N ASN A 162 34.61 8.46 -5.13
CA ASN A 162 33.85 7.23 -5.13
C ASN A 162 32.85 7.26 -3.98
N ILE A 163 31.71 6.61 -4.18
CA ILE A 163 30.67 6.38 -3.17
C ILE A 163 30.32 4.90 -3.10
N GLU A 164 29.95 4.43 -1.94
CA GLU A 164 29.40 3.10 -1.76
C GLU A 164 27.88 3.16 -1.97
N VAL A 165 27.38 2.37 -2.92
CA VAL A 165 25.95 2.22 -3.19
C VAL A 165 25.54 0.82 -2.81
N THR A 166 24.44 0.71 -2.05
CA THR A 166 23.91 -0.55 -1.53
C THR A 166 22.45 -0.72 -2.02
N GLY A 167 22.12 -1.93 -2.45
CA GLY A 167 20.77 -2.23 -2.93
C GLY A 167 20.64 -3.66 -3.46
N PRO A 168 19.53 -3.96 -4.20
CA PRO A 168 19.34 -5.23 -4.88
C PRO A 168 20.48 -5.52 -5.85
N LYS A 169 20.95 -6.75 -5.87
CA LYS A 169 22.07 -7.17 -6.74
C LYS A 169 21.81 -6.86 -8.22
N SER A 170 20.59 -7.04 -8.69
CA SER A 170 20.19 -6.72 -10.06
C SER A 170 20.39 -5.25 -10.42
N ALA A 171 19.94 -4.34 -9.53
CA ALA A 171 20.07 -2.89 -9.73
C ALA A 171 21.54 -2.44 -9.60
N ILE A 172 22.25 -2.90 -8.55
CA ILE A 172 23.65 -2.51 -8.30
C ILE A 172 24.57 -2.96 -9.42
N SER A 173 24.31 -4.12 -10.05
CA SER A 173 25.14 -4.62 -11.16
C SER A 173 25.04 -3.74 -12.41
N GLN A 174 23.97 -2.99 -12.59
CA GLN A 174 23.73 -2.13 -13.74
C GLN A 174 24.28 -0.70 -13.58
N ILE A 175 24.70 -0.32 -12.38
CA ILE A 175 25.23 1.01 -12.11
C ILE A 175 26.74 1.01 -12.36
N ASP A 176 27.20 1.84 -13.29
CA ASP A 176 28.63 1.99 -13.58
C ASP A 176 29.23 3.21 -12.90
N HIS A 177 28.54 4.34 -12.90
CA HIS A 177 29.01 5.58 -12.29
C HIS A 177 27.84 6.39 -11.76
N ALA A 178 28.13 7.40 -10.94
CA ALA A 178 27.15 8.39 -10.49
C ALA A 178 27.52 9.77 -11.04
N GLY A 179 26.53 10.45 -11.59
CA GLY A 179 26.68 11.82 -12.11
C GLY A 179 26.43 12.86 -11.01
N VAL A 180 27.25 13.92 -11.06
CA VAL A 180 27.07 15.13 -10.28
C VAL A 180 26.91 16.30 -11.25
N ASP A 181 25.73 16.86 -11.36
CA ASP A 181 25.43 17.96 -12.27
C ASP A 181 25.67 19.30 -11.56
N ILE A 182 26.63 20.07 -12.07
CA ILE A 182 27.01 21.37 -11.51
C ILE A 182 26.51 22.45 -12.45
N ASN A 183 25.56 23.25 -12.01
CA ASN A 183 25.06 24.39 -12.78
C ASN A 183 26.05 25.55 -12.67
N VAL A 184 26.67 25.90 -13.82
CA VAL A 184 27.64 27.00 -13.95
C VAL A 184 27.08 28.18 -14.74
N ALA A 185 25.80 28.21 -15.06
CA ALA A 185 25.17 29.24 -15.83
C ALA A 185 25.46 30.63 -15.23
N ASP A 186 25.92 31.56 -16.10
CA ASP A 186 26.23 32.98 -15.78
C ASP A 186 27.24 33.15 -14.62
N SER A 187 28.01 32.12 -14.29
CA SER A 187 28.99 32.19 -13.21
C SER A 187 30.17 33.08 -13.58
N THR A 188 30.55 33.94 -12.65
CA THR A 188 31.69 34.90 -12.78
C THR A 188 32.80 34.67 -11.76
N SER A 189 32.67 33.67 -10.90
CA SER A 189 33.61 33.30 -9.84
C SER A 189 33.57 31.82 -9.55
N SER A 190 34.53 31.34 -8.74
CA SER A 190 34.54 29.96 -8.25
C SER A 190 33.27 29.65 -7.48
N LEU A 191 32.66 28.51 -7.80
CA LEU A 191 31.45 28.01 -7.18
C LEU A 191 31.81 26.85 -6.23
N SER A 192 31.22 26.83 -5.04
CA SER A 192 31.20 25.69 -4.15
C SER A 192 29.76 25.39 -3.78
N ALA A 193 29.30 24.18 -4.06
CA ALA A 193 27.91 23.79 -3.85
C ALA A 193 27.82 22.34 -3.36
N ASN A 194 26.82 22.07 -2.53
CA ASN A 194 26.35 20.71 -2.27
C ASN A 194 25.33 20.37 -3.35
N VAL A 195 25.54 19.26 -4.04
CA VAL A 195 24.68 18.83 -5.15
C VAL A 195 24.15 17.44 -4.86
N ASP A 196 22.91 17.20 -5.28
CA ASP A 196 22.31 15.88 -5.20
C ASP A 196 22.94 14.93 -6.20
N LEU A 197 23.11 13.66 -5.80
CA LEU A 197 23.67 12.62 -6.65
C LEU A 197 22.58 12.02 -7.54
N SER A 198 22.88 11.93 -8.83
CA SER A 198 22.09 11.18 -9.80
C SER A 198 22.78 9.86 -10.13
N LEU A 199 22.09 8.73 -9.89
CA LEU A 199 22.58 7.42 -10.31
C LEU A 199 22.29 7.22 -11.80
N ILE A 200 23.34 7.01 -12.59
CA ILE A 200 23.24 6.83 -14.03
C ILE A 200 23.26 5.35 -14.36
N HIS A 201 22.18 4.87 -14.96
CA HIS A 201 22.09 3.53 -15.52
C HIS A 201 22.60 3.58 -16.96
N ILE A 202 23.70 2.92 -17.22
CA ILE A 202 24.15 2.67 -18.59
C ILE A 202 23.77 1.23 -18.92
N SER A 203 22.62 1.05 -19.52
CA SER A 203 22.32 -0.15 -20.28
C SER A 203 21.44 0.19 -21.46
N GLU A 204 22.05 0.64 -22.56
CA GLU A 204 21.51 0.28 -23.86
C GLU A 204 22.39 -0.85 -24.40
N PRO A 205 21.87 -2.07 -24.52
CA PRO A 205 22.51 -3.03 -25.41
C PRO A 205 22.23 -2.55 -26.83
N THR A 206 23.28 -2.17 -27.53
CA THR A 206 23.30 -2.12 -29.01
C THR A 206 22.91 -3.46 -29.60
#